data_47f88ffa3796011209ca67965636db98
#
_entry.id   47f88ffa3796011209ca67965636db98
#
_cell.length_a   1.000
_cell.length_b   1.000
_cell.length_c   1.000
_cell.angle_alpha   90.00
_cell.angle_beta   90.00
_cell.angle_gamma   90.00
#
_symmetry.space_group_name_H-M   'P 1'
#
loop_
_entity.id
_entity.type
_entity.pdbx_description
1 polymer ?
#
loop_
_entity_poly.entity_id
_entity_poly.type
_entity_poly.pdbx_seq_one_letter_code
_entity_poly.pdbx_strand_id
1 'polypeptide(L)'
;MKPIPICRVLAALLLLPLFACGPDGVVPRRTVIAGRVVDLAGGASGAVLFNTEDPFALKSHMAARVSPEANDFHFVFRTAYTTGMTGVYGDFFDLIVSPGDSVYVTIDAGRMRAGDPDAIRFSGDHARTNNALASVAGLKRRLCEQAPAVEGDPQEYLASYRRYRQAVADSLSARRLPAEVREAVARDIDMVQIWNHDLDPAAWRAIFTDPMFDIFDLERNMVSVINYSAGISYYLGAICPDEIEAVRSGAAPSEALAAVAARLDADPQIGRGLRDYLLYGCMEGMCANGAVPAERMAGLFLDPAYAARVRERAAERPAFSTVPLSGVLRCDAAGRID
;
A
#
# COMPACT_ATOMS: atom_id res chain seq x y z
N MET A 1 1.35 -62.16 18.91
CA MET A 1 1.48 -60.75 18.44
C MET A 1 0.37 -60.46 17.45
N LYS A 2 -0.58 -59.56 17.79
CA LYS A 2 -1.68 -59.19 16.89
C LYS A 2 -1.17 -58.05 15.96
N PRO A 3 -1.38 -58.10 14.64
CA PRO A 3 -0.95 -57.05 13.75
C PRO A 3 -1.77 -55.78 13.98
N ILE A 4 -1.11 -54.67 14.22
CA ILE A 4 -1.72 -53.34 14.28
C ILE A 4 -2.14 -52.98 12.86
N PRO A 5 -3.40 -52.62 12.59
CA PRO A 5 -3.82 -52.31 11.21
C PRO A 5 -3.20 -50.99 10.74
N ILE A 6 -2.32 -51.11 9.79
CA ILE A 6 -1.60 -50.01 9.10
C ILE A 6 -2.55 -48.89 8.56
N CYS A 7 -3.81 -49.25 8.28
CA CYS A 7 -4.85 -48.29 7.86
C CYS A 7 -5.20 -47.20 8.91
N ARG A 8 -4.99 -47.44 10.20
CA ARG A 8 -5.30 -46.41 11.23
C ARG A 8 -4.21 -45.41 11.41
N VAL A 9 -2.97 -45.71 11.03
CA VAL A 9 -1.84 -44.80 11.09
C VAL A 9 -1.86 -43.91 9.86
N LEU A 10 -2.24 -44.42 8.68
CA LEU A 10 -2.38 -43.63 7.46
C LEU A 10 -3.55 -42.59 7.53
N ALA A 11 -4.66 -42.95 8.18
CA ALA A 11 -5.78 -42.04 8.40
C ALA A 11 -5.43 -40.88 9.34
N ALA A 12 -4.57 -41.10 10.33
CA ALA A 12 -4.12 -40.08 11.25
C ALA A 12 -3.10 -39.12 10.58
N LEU A 13 -2.29 -39.61 9.62
CA LEU A 13 -1.34 -38.80 8.86
C LEU A 13 -2.00 -37.96 7.75
N LEU A 14 -3.16 -38.37 7.24
CA LEU A 14 -3.95 -37.62 6.26
C LEU A 14 -4.82 -36.54 6.88
N LEU A 15 -5.02 -36.51 8.20
CA LEU A 15 -5.77 -35.49 8.92
C LEU A 15 -4.87 -34.34 9.45
N LEU A 16 -3.56 -34.51 9.45
CA LEU A 16 -2.63 -33.46 9.90
C LEU A 16 -2.58 -32.18 9.02
N PRO A 17 -2.82 -32.19 7.71
CA PRO A 17 -2.87 -30.94 6.94
C PRO A 17 -4.19 -30.16 7.07
N LEU A 18 -5.27 -30.78 7.65
CA LEU A 18 -6.55 -30.08 7.79
C LEU A 18 -6.64 -29.18 9.04
N PHE A 19 -5.67 -29.24 9.93
CA PHE A 19 -5.57 -28.33 11.08
C PHE A 19 -4.48 -27.25 10.93
N ALA A 20 -3.85 -27.15 9.75
CA ALA A 20 -2.90 -26.09 9.43
C ALA A 20 -3.57 -24.84 8.81
N CYS A 21 -4.92 -24.77 8.76
CA CYS A 21 -5.61 -23.50 8.66
C CYS A 21 -5.44 -22.79 10.01
N GLY A 22 -4.38 -21.99 10.13
CA GLY A 22 -4.25 -21.01 11.20
C GLY A 22 -5.47 -20.10 11.19
N PRO A 23 -5.71 -19.33 12.25
CA PRO A 23 -6.82 -18.40 12.28
C PRO A 23 -6.74 -17.52 11.03
N ASP A 24 -7.87 -17.37 10.31
CA ASP A 24 -8.01 -16.60 9.04
C ASP A 24 -7.72 -15.09 9.21
N GLY A 25 -6.69 -14.73 9.94
CA GLY A 25 -6.32 -13.36 10.27
C GLY A 25 -4.93 -12.99 9.79
N VAL A 26 -4.73 -11.70 9.50
CA VAL A 26 -3.41 -11.18 9.15
C VAL A 26 -2.46 -11.26 10.35
N VAL A 27 -1.19 -11.58 10.08
CA VAL A 27 -0.15 -11.70 11.11
C VAL A 27 0.95 -10.67 10.85
N PRO A 28 0.86 -9.48 11.45
CA PRO A 28 1.89 -8.46 11.28
C PRO A 28 3.23 -8.92 11.83
N ARG A 29 4.30 -8.83 11.02
CA ARG A 29 5.66 -9.20 11.42
C ARG A 29 6.58 -7.99 11.38
N ARG A 30 7.63 -8.03 12.21
CA ARG A 30 8.67 -7.02 12.22
C ARG A 30 9.45 -7.06 10.92
N THR A 31 9.48 -5.95 10.19
CA THR A 31 10.20 -5.75 8.94
C THR A 31 11.26 -4.68 9.13
N VAL A 32 12.38 -4.80 8.44
CA VAL A 32 13.52 -3.89 8.55
C VAL A 32 13.90 -3.39 7.17
N ILE A 33 14.04 -2.07 7.05
CA ILE A 33 14.75 -1.44 5.93
C ILE A 33 15.94 -0.69 6.51
N ALA A 34 17.14 -1.10 6.13
CA ALA A 34 18.37 -0.44 6.50
C ALA A 34 19.15 -0.06 5.24
N GLY A 35 20.10 0.84 5.35
CA GLY A 35 20.92 1.17 4.20
C GLY A 35 21.86 2.32 4.46
N ARG A 36 22.51 2.75 3.38
CA ARG A 36 23.42 3.90 3.40
C ARG A 36 23.34 4.69 2.11
N VAL A 37 23.65 5.98 2.23
CA VAL A 37 23.88 6.86 1.09
C VAL A 37 25.37 7.08 0.93
N VAL A 38 25.91 6.81 -0.24
CA VAL A 38 27.32 7.01 -0.56
C VAL A 38 27.48 8.17 -1.55
N ASP A 39 28.71 8.67 -1.68
CA ASP A 39 29.06 9.78 -2.59
C ASP A 39 28.18 11.05 -2.38
N LEU A 40 28.03 11.43 -1.10
CA LEU A 40 27.41 12.69 -0.69
C LEU A 40 28.35 13.83 -1.04
N ALA A 41 28.13 14.50 -2.18
CA ALA A 41 28.99 15.56 -2.68
C ALA A 41 29.00 16.77 -1.75
N GLY A 42 30.20 17.28 -1.44
CA GLY A 42 30.42 18.61 -0.87
C GLY A 42 29.79 18.87 0.48
N GLY A 43 29.57 17.84 1.32
CA GLY A 43 28.96 18.02 2.64
C GLY A 43 27.43 18.20 2.62
N ALA A 44 26.78 17.91 1.52
CA ALA A 44 25.32 18.01 1.41
C ALA A 44 24.64 17.02 2.34
N SER A 45 23.74 17.52 3.19
CA SER A 45 22.80 16.69 3.95
C SER A 45 21.56 16.42 3.11
N GLY A 46 20.94 15.25 3.31
CA GLY A 46 19.70 14.87 2.63
C GLY A 46 18.75 14.15 3.58
N ALA A 47 17.61 13.73 3.06
CA ALA A 47 16.69 12.86 3.75
C ALA A 47 16.36 11.66 2.88
N VAL A 48 16.39 10.46 3.47
CA VAL A 48 15.84 9.25 2.89
C VAL A 48 14.44 9.07 3.46
N LEU A 49 13.47 8.88 2.58
CA LEU A 49 12.07 8.70 2.94
C LEU A 49 11.58 7.35 2.39
N PHE A 50 10.69 6.69 3.12
CA PHE A 50 9.95 5.54 2.64
C PHE A 50 8.48 5.72 2.96
N ASN A 51 7.62 5.42 1.99
CA ASN A 51 6.17 5.47 2.13
C ASN A 51 5.58 4.07 1.97
N THR A 52 4.61 3.74 2.80
CA THR A 52 3.86 2.48 2.74
C THR A 52 2.40 2.71 3.07
N GLU A 53 1.53 1.89 2.50
CA GLU A 53 0.09 1.86 2.79
C GLU A 53 -0.32 0.73 3.73
N ASP A 54 0.64 -0.09 4.19
CA ASP A 54 0.33 -1.16 5.14
C ASP A 54 -0.19 -0.56 6.46
N PRO A 55 -1.44 -0.89 6.86
CA PRO A 55 -2.07 -0.31 8.07
C PRO A 55 -1.32 -0.65 9.37
N PHE A 56 -0.49 -1.68 9.34
CA PHE A 56 0.29 -2.14 10.50
C PHE A 56 1.65 -1.45 10.62
N ALA A 57 2.09 -0.71 9.61
CA ALA A 57 3.19 0.21 9.77
C ALA A 57 2.80 1.32 10.77
N LEU A 58 3.65 1.58 11.74
CA LEU A 58 3.39 2.61 12.77
C LEU A 58 3.25 4.00 12.15
N LYS A 59 3.93 4.22 11.02
CA LYS A 59 3.93 5.47 10.27
C LYS A 59 3.86 5.13 8.78
N SER A 60 2.95 5.76 8.07
CA SER A 60 2.89 5.69 6.61
C SER A 60 4.14 6.31 5.96
N HIS A 61 4.82 7.22 6.65
CA HIS A 61 6.03 7.88 6.19
C HIS A 61 7.15 7.68 7.20
N MET A 62 8.25 7.11 6.75
CA MET A 62 9.48 6.93 7.53
C MET A 62 10.56 7.84 6.94
N ALA A 63 11.22 8.62 7.78
CA ALA A 63 12.24 9.58 7.35
C ALA A 63 13.50 9.48 8.20
N ALA A 64 14.66 9.53 7.56
CA ALA A 64 15.95 9.65 8.21
C ALA A 64 16.78 10.74 7.54
N ARG A 65 17.42 11.58 8.34
CA ARG A 65 18.44 12.51 7.83
C ARG A 65 19.74 11.76 7.60
N VAL A 66 20.41 12.08 6.51
CA VAL A 66 21.73 11.57 6.17
C VAL A 66 22.68 12.72 5.90
N SER A 67 23.93 12.56 6.35
CA SER A 67 25.05 13.48 6.13
C SER A 67 26.32 12.69 5.82
N PRO A 68 27.41 13.32 5.39
CA PRO A 68 28.68 12.60 5.19
C PRO A 68 29.20 11.87 6.42
N GLU A 69 28.88 12.39 7.65
CA GLU A 69 29.30 11.82 8.94
C GLU A 69 28.32 10.75 9.44
N ALA A 70 27.03 10.79 8.99
CA ALA A 70 25.97 9.89 9.39
C ALA A 70 25.14 9.51 8.17
N ASN A 71 25.72 8.67 7.32
CA ASN A 71 25.15 8.30 6.03
C ASN A 71 24.33 7.00 6.05
N ASP A 72 24.25 6.33 7.19
CA ASP A 72 23.42 5.14 7.39
C ASP A 72 22.02 5.52 7.85
N PHE A 73 21.05 4.68 7.47
CA PHE A 73 19.68 4.77 7.97
C PHE A 73 19.14 3.38 8.35
N HIS A 74 18.18 3.37 9.27
CA HIS A 74 17.59 2.13 9.77
C HIS A 74 16.14 2.38 10.19
N PHE A 75 15.21 1.64 9.59
CA PHE A 75 13.79 1.67 9.91
C PHE A 75 13.33 0.30 10.36
N VAL A 76 12.59 0.27 11.45
CA VAL A 76 11.94 -0.94 11.97
C VAL A 76 10.46 -0.65 12.08
N PHE A 77 9.66 -1.47 11.44
CA PHE A 77 8.21 -1.35 11.42
C PHE A 77 7.56 -2.74 11.35
N ARG A 78 6.24 -2.80 11.32
CA ARG A 78 5.50 -4.05 11.15
C ARG A 78 4.77 -3.97 9.81
N THR A 79 4.71 -5.09 9.10
CA THR A 79 3.88 -5.25 7.91
C THR A 79 3.06 -6.51 8.05
N ALA A 80 1.84 -6.51 7.51
CA ALA A 80 0.98 -7.68 7.45
C ALA A 80 0.85 -8.23 6.02
N TYR A 81 1.20 -7.41 5.02
CA TYR A 81 1.10 -7.73 3.61
C TYR A 81 2.45 -7.65 2.91
N THR A 82 2.62 -8.40 1.83
CA THR A 82 3.66 -8.09 0.84
C THR A 82 3.24 -6.80 0.17
N THR A 83 4.03 -5.74 0.33
CA THR A 83 3.65 -4.39 -0.07
C THR A 83 4.70 -3.72 -0.93
N GLY A 84 4.24 -2.98 -1.93
CA GLY A 84 5.04 -2.01 -2.65
C GLY A 84 5.28 -0.78 -1.79
N MET A 85 6.48 -0.24 -1.88
CA MET A 85 6.87 0.98 -1.17
C MET A 85 7.60 1.91 -2.12
N THR A 86 7.40 3.20 -1.92
CA THR A 86 8.19 4.23 -2.60
C THR A 86 9.27 4.73 -1.66
N GLY A 87 10.54 4.58 -2.10
CA GLY A 87 11.68 5.26 -1.49
C GLY A 87 11.95 6.58 -2.21
N VAL A 88 12.45 7.58 -1.47
CA VAL A 88 12.80 8.90 -2.00
C VAL A 88 14.16 9.33 -1.47
N TYR A 89 15.07 9.66 -2.38
CA TYR A 89 16.30 10.39 -2.10
C TYR A 89 16.72 11.13 -3.36
N GLY A 90 16.35 12.41 -3.47
CA GLY A 90 16.54 13.19 -4.68
C GLY A 90 15.61 12.79 -5.84
N ASP A 91 15.40 11.51 -6.05
CA ASP A 91 14.43 10.93 -7.00
C ASP A 91 13.70 9.76 -6.33
N PHE A 92 12.66 9.25 -6.98
CA PHE A 92 11.86 8.14 -6.50
C PHE A 92 12.45 6.79 -6.92
N PHE A 93 12.30 5.78 -6.06
CA PHE A 93 12.60 4.40 -6.39
C PHE A 93 11.61 3.45 -5.71
N ASP A 94 11.37 2.33 -6.34
CA ASP A 94 10.40 1.35 -5.90
C ASP A 94 11.06 0.17 -5.22
N LEU A 95 10.41 -0.39 -4.20
CA LEU A 95 10.79 -1.66 -3.60
C LEU A 95 9.56 -2.43 -3.12
N ILE A 96 9.72 -3.74 -3.01
CA ILE A 96 8.74 -4.65 -2.40
C ILE A 96 9.34 -5.19 -1.12
N VAL A 97 8.53 -5.26 -0.09
CA VAL A 97 8.85 -5.90 1.20
C VAL A 97 7.72 -6.83 1.61
N SER A 98 8.07 -7.90 2.31
CA SER A 98 7.11 -8.85 2.90
C SER A 98 7.20 -8.85 4.42
N PRO A 99 6.17 -9.37 5.12
CA PRO A 99 6.20 -9.50 6.56
C PRO A 99 7.38 -10.33 7.06
N GLY A 100 8.30 -9.71 7.80
CA GLY A 100 9.48 -10.36 8.36
C GLY A 100 10.78 -10.09 7.62
N ASP A 101 10.75 -9.38 6.50
CA ASP A 101 11.93 -9.10 5.68
C ASP A 101 12.95 -8.20 6.35
N SER A 102 14.20 -8.37 5.90
CA SER A 102 15.32 -7.47 6.15
C SER A 102 15.96 -7.07 4.82
N VAL A 103 15.65 -5.85 4.40
CA VAL A 103 16.14 -5.28 3.13
C VAL A 103 17.22 -4.25 3.41
N TYR A 104 18.33 -4.35 2.69
CA TYR A 104 19.41 -3.35 2.76
C TYR A 104 19.51 -2.59 1.44
N VAL A 105 19.53 -1.24 1.50
CA VAL A 105 19.55 -0.35 0.35
C VAL A 105 20.84 0.45 0.33
N THR A 106 21.56 0.40 -0.77
CA THR A 106 22.70 1.32 -1.03
C THR A 106 22.25 2.34 -2.07
N ILE A 107 22.32 3.62 -1.73
CA ILE A 107 21.99 4.75 -2.60
C ILE A 107 23.29 5.47 -2.95
N ASP A 108 23.67 5.48 -4.21
CA ASP A 108 24.80 6.25 -4.72
C ASP A 108 24.32 7.62 -5.20
N ALA A 109 24.52 8.63 -4.36
CA ALA A 109 24.05 9.98 -4.64
C ALA A 109 24.73 10.63 -5.85
N GLY A 110 25.97 10.28 -6.15
CA GLY A 110 26.69 10.75 -7.34
C GLY A 110 26.11 10.17 -8.62
N ARG A 111 25.92 8.86 -8.66
CA ARG A 111 25.30 8.16 -9.78
C ARG A 111 23.84 8.60 -10.00
N MET A 112 23.09 8.81 -8.91
CA MET A 112 21.71 9.28 -8.97
C MET A 112 21.61 10.67 -9.64
N ARG A 113 22.48 11.60 -9.28
CA ARG A 113 22.56 12.92 -9.95
C ARG A 113 22.93 12.81 -11.43
N ALA A 114 23.69 11.78 -11.80
CA ALA A 114 24.03 11.51 -13.21
C ALA A 114 22.92 10.78 -13.97
N GLY A 115 21.80 10.46 -13.33
CA GLY A 115 20.69 9.70 -13.93
C GLY A 115 21.01 8.23 -14.22
N ASP A 116 22.00 7.66 -13.50
CA ASP A 116 22.41 6.27 -13.68
C ASP A 116 21.36 5.32 -13.09
N PRO A 117 20.80 4.38 -13.88
CA PRO A 117 19.80 3.43 -13.40
C PRO A 117 20.31 2.48 -12.31
N ASP A 118 21.63 2.30 -12.20
CA ASP A 118 22.25 1.47 -11.18
C ASP A 118 22.62 2.25 -9.90
N ALA A 119 22.11 3.45 -9.71
CA ALA A 119 22.36 4.28 -8.54
C ALA A 119 21.78 3.69 -7.25
N ILE A 120 20.74 2.85 -7.35
CA ILE A 120 20.10 2.16 -6.23
C ILE A 120 20.42 0.67 -6.32
N ARG A 121 20.87 0.08 -5.22
CA ARG A 121 21.14 -1.35 -5.13
C ARG A 121 20.55 -1.94 -3.86
N PHE A 122 19.91 -3.08 -4.00
CA PHE A 122 19.30 -3.83 -2.92
C PHE A 122 20.08 -5.10 -2.60
N SER A 123 20.15 -5.43 -1.30
CA SER A 123 20.64 -6.72 -0.80
C SER A 123 19.75 -7.21 0.35
N GLY A 124 19.90 -8.46 0.79
CA GLY A 124 19.00 -9.10 1.75
C GLY A 124 17.77 -9.70 1.07
N ASP A 125 16.65 -9.70 1.78
CA ASP A 125 15.41 -10.27 1.27
C ASP A 125 14.89 -9.47 0.06
N HIS A 126 14.25 -10.15 -0.88
CA HIS A 126 13.76 -9.57 -2.15
C HIS A 126 14.81 -8.82 -3.00
N ALA A 127 16.12 -8.97 -2.73
CA ALA A 127 17.16 -8.23 -3.46
C ALA A 127 17.07 -8.41 -4.97
N ARG A 128 16.81 -9.64 -5.47
CA ARG A 128 16.65 -9.91 -6.90
C ARG A 128 15.47 -9.17 -7.50
N THR A 129 14.32 -9.19 -6.83
CA THR A 129 13.08 -8.52 -7.25
C THR A 129 13.27 -7.02 -7.25
N ASN A 130 13.80 -6.46 -6.17
CA ASN A 130 13.98 -5.01 -6.01
C ASN A 130 15.02 -4.43 -6.97
N ASN A 131 16.14 -5.12 -7.21
CA ASN A 131 17.10 -4.71 -8.24
C ASN A 131 16.50 -4.76 -9.66
N ALA A 132 15.66 -5.75 -9.93
CA ALA A 132 14.96 -5.83 -11.22
C ALA A 132 13.90 -4.72 -11.38
N LEU A 133 13.16 -4.36 -10.32
CA LEU A 133 12.25 -3.21 -10.32
C LEU A 133 13.02 -1.92 -10.63
N ALA A 134 14.13 -1.66 -9.94
CA ALA A 134 14.96 -0.49 -10.20
C ALA A 134 15.43 -0.43 -11.67
N SER A 135 15.83 -1.56 -12.25
CA SER A 135 16.31 -1.64 -13.64
C SER A 135 15.22 -1.32 -14.69
N VAL A 136 13.95 -1.43 -14.34
CA VAL A 136 12.82 -1.18 -15.26
C VAL A 136 12.04 0.10 -14.95
N ALA A 137 12.47 0.91 -14.00
CA ALA A 137 11.78 2.15 -13.61
C ALA A 137 11.50 3.08 -14.81
N GLY A 138 12.48 3.29 -15.69
CA GLY A 138 12.30 4.07 -16.91
C GLY A 138 11.35 3.45 -17.93
N LEU A 139 11.28 2.11 -17.99
CA LEU A 139 10.27 1.43 -18.81
C LEU A 139 8.89 1.61 -18.22
N LYS A 140 8.71 1.40 -16.92
CA LYS A 140 7.43 1.60 -16.22
C LYS A 140 6.88 2.99 -16.49
N ARG A 141 7.70 4.04 -16.31
CA ARG A 141 7.31 5.43 -16.57
C ARG A 141 6.78 5.61 -18.00
N ARG A 142 7.50 5.15 -19.02
CA ARG A 142 7.05 5.24 -20.42
C ARG A 142 5.76 4.47 -20.68
N LEU A 143 5.59 3.30 -20.07
CA LEU A 143 4.35 2.54 -20.19
C LEU A 143 3.18 3.30 -19.56
N CYS A 144 3.32 3.88 -18.37
CA CYS A 144 2.28 4.71 -17.77
C CYS A 144 1.87 5.89 -18.66
N GLU A 145 2.86 6.57 -19.29
CA GLU A 145 2.62 7.70 -20.20
C GLU A 145 1.88 7.29 -21.50
N GLN A 146 1.97 6.02 -21.91
CA GLN A 146 1.32 5.48 -23.12
C GLN A 146 -0.06 4.90 -22.86
N ALA A 147 -0.51 4.87 -21.62
CA ALA A 147 -1.82 4.33 -21.28
C ALA A 147 -2.94 5.17 -21.91
N PRO A 148 -4.03 4.55 -22.37
CA PRO A 148 -5.18 5.28 -22.92
C PRO A 148 -5.76 6.24 -21.89
N ALA A 149 -6.15 7.44 -22.33
CA ALA A 149 -6.90 8.36 -21.49
C ALA A 149 -8.29 7.78 -21.16
N VAL A 150 -8.75 8.02 -19.94
CA VAL A 150 -10.10 7.59 -19.51
C VAL A 150 -11.10 8.63 -20.01
N GLU A 151 -11.54 8.49 -21.25
CA GLU A 151 -12.45 9.42 -21.91
C GLU A 151 -13.51 8.65 -22.71
N GLY A 152 -14.68 9.28 -22.92
CA GLY A 152 -15.74 8.76 -23.78
C GLY A 152 -16.54 7.59 -23.18
N ASP A 153 -16.93 6.66 -24.04
CA ASP A 153 -17.73 5.51 -23.64
C ASP A 153 -16.92 4.49 -22.82
N PRO A 154 -17.40 4.05 -21.63
CA PRO A 154 -16.71 3.08 -20.79
C PRO A 154 -16.32 1.78 -21.51
N GLN A 155 -17.15 1.28 -22.43
CA GLN A 155 -16.87 0.02 -23.14
C GLN A 155 -15.77 0.20 -24.19
N GLU A 156 -15.73 1.34 -24.86
CA GLU A 156 -14.65 1.69 -25.79
C GLU A 156 -13.32 1.86 -25.05
N TYR A 157 -13.33 2.54 -23.91
CA TYR A 157 -12.16 2.63 -23.06
C TYR A 157 -11.66 1.25 -22.61
N LEU A 158 -12.54 0.40 -22.05
CA LEU A 158 -12.20 -0.95 -21.61
C LEU A 158 -11.60 -1.80 -22.73
N ALA A 159 -12.16 -1.72 -23.93
CA ALA A 159 -11.64 -2.44 -25.10
C ALA A 159 -10.23 -1.92 -25.49
N SER A 160 -10.01 -0.61 -25.44
CA SER A 160 -8.71 0.01 -25.70
C SER A 160 -7.69 -0.38 -24.64
N TYR A 161 -8.08 -0.32 -23.39
CA TYR A 161 -7.21 -0.65 -22.27
C TYR A 161 -6.82 -2.14 -22.24
N ARG A 162 -7.70 -3.07 -22.61
CA ARG A 162 -7.34 -4.49 -22.77
C ARG A 162 -6.24 -4.70 -23.81
N ARG A 163 -6.32 -4.02 -24.95
CA ARG A 163 -5.25 -4.08 -25.99
C ARG A 163 -3.94 -3.51 -25.46
N TYR A 164 -4.02 -2.40 -24.77
CA TYR A 164 -2.85 -1.79 -24.13
C TYR A 164 -2.22 -2.72 -23.08
N ARG A 165 -2.99 -3.33 -22.17
CA ARG A 165 -2.47 -4.30 -21.18
C ARG A 165 -1.78 -5.49 -21.83
N GLN A 166 -2.29 -5.98 -22.96
CA GLN A 166 -1.61 -7.05 -23.69
C GLN A 166 -0.25 -6.58 -24.21
N ALA A 167 -0.16 -5.40 -24.79
CA ALA A 167 1.11 -4.82 -25.26
C ALA A 167 2.11 -4.60 -24.10
N VAL A 168 1.63 -4.20 -22.92
CA VAL A 168 2.43 -4.12 -21.69
C VAL A 168 2.98 -5.49 -21.30
N ALA A 169 2.11 -6.51 -21.24
CA ALA A 169 2.51 -7.88 -20.90
C ALA A 169 3.57 -8.43 -21.85
N ASP A 170 3.40 -8.21 -23.15
CA ASP A 170 4.37 -8.62 -24.19
C ASP A 170 5.72 -7.90 -24.00
N SER A 171 5.67 -6.59 -23.75
CA SER A 171 6.88 -5.76 -23.51
C SER A 171 7.66 -6.21 -22.29
N LEU A 172 6.98 -6.53 -21.18
CA LEU A 172 7.60 -7.01 -19.95
C LEU A 172 8.13 -8.44 -20.12
N SER A 173 7.41 -9.30 -20.84
CA SER A 173 7.81 -10.70 -21.09
C SER A 173 9.09 -10.80 -21.94
N ALA A 174 9.25 -9.92 -22.92
CA ALA A 174 10.44 -9.85 -23.77
C ALA A 174 11.74 -9.58 -22.98
N ARG A 175 11.64 -9.03 -21.78
CA ARG A 175 12.80 -8.66 -20.91
C ARG A 175 13.26 -9.73 -19.93
N ARG A 176 12.65 -10.91 -19.92
CA ARG A 176 12.99 -12.03 -19.02
C ARG A 176 12.98 -11.65 -17.53
N LEU A 177 12.11 -10.72 -17.13
CA LEU A 177 11.97 -10.28 -15.75
C LEU A 177 11.35 -11.37 -14.87
N PRO A 178 11.65 -11.39 -13.55
CA PRO A 178 10.93 -12.22 -12.59
C PRO A 178 9.40 -12.00 -12.69
N ALA A 179 8.61 -13.03 -12.39
CA ALA A 179 7.15 -12.93 -12.47
C ALA A 179 6.60 -11.84 -11.56
N GLU A 180 7.13 -11.76 -10.33
CA GLU A 180 6.75 -10.75 -9.31
C GLU A 180 6.99 -9.31 -9.82
N VAL A 181 8.09 -9.08 -10.53
CA VAL A 181 8.41 -7.75 -11.11
C VAL A 181 7.41 -7.40 -12.22
N ARG A 182 7.08 -8.37 -13.08
CA ARG A 182 6.09 -8.14 -14.14
C ARG A 182 4.71 -7.82 -13.54
N GLU A 183 4.34 -8.54 -12.49
CA GLU A 183 3.08 -8.33 -11.78
C GLU A 183 3.05 -6.95 -11.12
N ALA A 184 4.08 -6.57 -10.36
CA ALA A 184 4.15 -5.28 -9.69
C ALA A 184 4.07 -4.12 -10.70
N VAL A 185 4.84 -4.18 -11.80
CA VAL A 185 4.79 -3.14 -12.83
C VAL A 185 3.41 -3.06 -13.50
N ALA A 186 2.78 -4.20 -13.79
CA ALA A 186 1.43 -4.22 -14.35
C ALA A 186 0.41 -3.62 -13.38
N ARG A 187 0.52 -3.92 -12.08
CA ARG A 187 -0.34 -3.34 -11.04
C ARG A 187 -0.15 -1.85 -10.89
N ASP A 188 1.07 -1.35 -10.91
CA ASP A 188 1.34 0.09 -10.88
C ASP A 188 0.66 0.82 -12.04
N ILE A 189 0.72 0.23 -13.25
CA ILE A 189 0.07 0.80 -14.44
C ILE A 189 -1.46 0.82 -14.26
N ASP A 190 -2.05 -0.27 -13.77
CA ASP A 190 -3.49 -0.32 -13.48
C ASP A 190 -3.87 0.73 -12.42
N MET A 191 -3.10 0.84 -11.34
CA MET A 191 -3.38 1.80 -10.26
C MET A 191 -3.26 3.26 -10.71
N VAL A 192 -2.30 3.59 -11.59
CA VAL A 192 -2.22 4.93 -12.20
C VAL A 192 -3.52 5.26 -12.95
N GLN A 193 -4.10 4.30 -13.69
CA GLN A 193 -5.36 4.52 -14.38
C GLN A 193 -6.54 4.68 -13.42
N ILE A 194 -6.59 3.84 -12.39
CA ILE A 194 -7.66 3.88 -11.37
C ILE A 194 -7.67 5.21 -10.63
N TRP A 195 -6.49 5.82 -10.43
CA TRP A 195 -6.32 7.01 -9.61
C TRP A 195 -6.28 8.34 -10.40
N ASN A 196 -5.72 8.32 -11.62
CA ASN A 196 -5.42 9.55 -12.38
C ASN A 196 -6.57 9.95 -13.33
N HIS A 197 -7.75 10.32 -12.77
CA HIS A 197 -8.92 10.73 -13.56
C HIS A 197 -9.91 11.57 -12.74
N ASP A 198 -10.75 12.34 -13.44
CA ASP A 198 -11.87 13.12 -12.90
C ASP A 198 -13.22 12.50 -13.32
N LEU A 199 -13.50 11.28 -12.87
CA LEU A 199 -14.75 10.61 -13.14
C LEU A 199 -15.74 10.79 -11.99
N ASP A 200 -17.03 10.89 -12.34
CA ASP A 200 -18.07 10.72 -11.33
C ASP A 200 -18.11 9.26 -10.81
N PRO A 201 -18.65 9.01 -9.60
CA PRO A 201 -18.63 7.69 -9.00
C PRO A 201 -19.30 6.59 -9.83
N ALA A 202 -20.33 6.91 -10.63
CA ALA A 202 -21.03 5.92 -11.44
C ALA A 202 -20.19 5.51 -12.66
N ALA A 203 -19.58 6.47 -13.35
CA ALA A 203 -18.65 6.23 -14.45
C ALA A 203 -17.42 5.47 -13.96
N TRP A 204 -16.87 5.86 -12.79
CA TRP A 204 -15.75 5.15 -12.18
C TRP A 204 -16.10 3.67 -11.92
N ARG A 205 -17.25 3.38 -11.30
CA ARG A 205 -17.71 2.01 -11.08
C ARG A 205 -17.85 1.23 -12.37
N ALA A 206 -18.45 1.82 -13.40
CA ALA A 206 -18.68 1.15 -14.68
C ALA A 206 -17.38 0.69 -15.35
N ILE A 207 -16.26 1.37 -15.08
CA ILE A 207 -14.95 1.05 -15.66
C ILE A 207 -14.14 0.16 -14.73
N PHE A 208 -13.86 0.63 -13.51
CA PHE A 208 -12.81 0.04 -12.66
C PHE A 208 -13.28 -1.15 -11.82
N THR A 209 -14.59 -1.48 -11.79
CA THR A 209 -15.05 -2.77 -11.28
C THR A 209 -15.02 -3.88 -12.34
N ASP A 210 -14.58 -3.61 -13.58
CA ASP A 210 -14.32 -4.67 -14.57
C ASP A 210 -13.26 -5.64 -14.00
N PRO A 211 -13.49 -6.98 -14.10
CA PRO A 211 -12.58 -7.98 -13.54
C PRO A 211 -11.13 -7.86 -14.00
N MET A 212 -10.88 -7.17 -15.10
CA MET A 212 -9.51 -6.94 -15.57
C MET A 212 -8.67 -6.12 -14.59
N PHE A 213 -9.25 -5.20 -13.83
CA PHE A 213 -8.55 -4.38 -12.85
C PHE A 213 -8.34 -5.08 -11.51
N ASP A 214 -9.21 -6.06 -11.19
CA ASP A 214 -9.09 -6.90 -9.99
C ASP A 214 -8.92 -6.09 -8.69
N ILE A 215 -9.68 -4.98 -8.59
CA ILE A 215 -9.55 -4.01 -7.50
C ILE A 215 -9.93 -4.56 -6.12
N PHE A 216 -10.61 -5.69 -6.07
CA PHE A 216 -11.07 -6.31 -4.82
C PHE A 216 -10.07 -7.33 -4.25
N ASP A 217 -8.98 -7.65 -4.95
CA ASP A 217 -7.90 -8.48 -4.43
C ASP A 217 -6.88 -7.61 -3.68
N LEU A 218 -7.08 -7.47 -2.37
CA LEU A 218 -6.23 -6.65 -1.51
C LEU A 218 -4.75 -7.05 -1.59
N GLU A 219 -4.45 -8.35 -1.42
CA GLU A 219 -3.07 -8.84 -1.35
C GLU A 219 -2.31 -8.57 -2.65
N ARG A 220 -2.99 -8.77 -3.78
CA ARG A 220 -2.43 -8.52 -5.09
C ARG A 220 -2.21 -7.03 -5.36
N ASN A 221 -3.09 -6.17 -4.87
CA ASN A 221 -2.99 -4.74 -5.10
C ASN A 221 -2.00 -4.05 -4.15
N MET A 222 -1.75 -4.62 -2.97
CA MET A 222 -0.75 -4.08 -2.04
C MET A 222 0.69 -4.13 -2.56
N VAL A 223 1.00 -4.93 -3.59
CA VAL A 223 2.35 -4.92 -4.21
C VAL A 223 2.58 -3.70 -5.11
N SER A 224 1.55 -2.94 -5.45
CA SER A 224 1.69 -1.66 -6.15
C SER A 224 2.36 -0.63 -5.23
N VAL A 225 3.28 0.14 -5.78
CA VAL A 225 3.85 1.32 -5.11
C VAL A 225 2.96 2.55 -5.32
N ILE A 226 2.01 2.49 -6.25
CA ILE A 226 0.97 3.50 -6.46
C ILE A 226 -0.12 3.27 -5.43
N ASN A 227 -0.60 4.36 -4.87
CA ASN A 227 -1.53 4.39 -3.74
C ASN A 227 -2.84 3.65 -4.03
N TYR A 228 -2.90 2.37 -3.62
CA TYR A 228 -4.10 1.54 -3.77
C TYR A 228 -5.26 2.09 -2.93
N SER A 229 -5.00 2.59 -1.72
CA SER A 229 -6.06 3.11 -0.85
C SER A 229 -6.74 4.34 -1.46
N ALA A 230 -6.00 5.18 -2.15
CA ALA A 230 -6.59 6.31 -2.89
C ALA A 230 -7.50 5.81 -4.02
N GLY A 231 -7.05 4.83 -4.81
CA GLY A 231 -7.84 4.24 -5.89
C GLY A 231 -9.14 3.60 -5.37
N ILE A 232 -9.05 2.69 -4.40
CA ILE A 232 -10.22 1.98 -3.88
C ILE A 232 -11.17 2.90 -3.07
N SER A 233 -10.71 4.08 -2.62
CA SER A 233 -11.57 5.06 -1.95
C SER A 233 -12.67 5.62 -2.86
N TYR A 234 -12.46 5.64 -4.17
CA TYR A 234 -13.52 6.01 -5.13
C TYR A 234 -14.67 5.01 -5.09
N TYR A 235 -14.36 3.70 -5.01
CA TYR A 235 -15.39 2.68 -4.84
C TYR A 235 -16.15 2.89 -3.54
N LEU A 236 -15.45 3.13 -2.45
CA LEU A 236 -16.06 3.42 -1.16
C LEU A 236 -16.96 4.66 -1.22
N GLY A 237 -16.51 5.73 -1.87
CA GLY A 237 -17.31 6.93 -2.11
C GLY A 237 -18.58 6.66 -2.91
N ALA A 238 -18.55 5.67 -3.82
CA ALA A 238 -19.70 5.29 -4.62
C ALA A 238 -20.74 4.43 -3.87
N ILE A 239 -20.31 3.64 -2.88
CA ILE A 239 -21.22 2.76 -2.10
C ILE A 239 -21.63 3.32 -0.75
N CYS A 240 -20.90 4.30 -0.21
CA CYS A 240 -21.14 4.93 1.09
C CYS A 240 -21.21 6.47 1.01
N PRO A 241 -21.89 7.09 0.02
CA PRO A 241 -21.85 8.55 -0.14
C PRO A 241 -22.45 9.28 1.06
N ASP A 242 -23.55 8.79 1.60
CA ASP A 242 -24.27 9.43 2.72
C ASP A 242 -23.49 9.33 4.03
N GLU A 243 -22.84 8.17 4.26
CA GLU A 243 -22.03 7.91 5.44
C GLU A 243 -20.77 8.79 5.46
N ILE A 244 -20.14 8.97 4.30
CA ILE A 244 -18.97 9.84 4.14
C ILE A 244 -19.37 11.31 4.35
N GLU A 245 -20.48 11.74 3.78
CA GLU A 245 -20.99 13.10 3.97
C GLU A 245 -21.44 13.35 5.41
N ALA A 246 -22.05 12.38 6.06
CA ALA A 246 -22.40 12.47 7.48
C ALA A 246 -21.19 12.75 8.37
N VAL A 247 -20.07 12.11 8.10
CA VAL A 247 -18.79 12.38 8.81
C VAL A 247 -18.28 13.78 8.54
N ARG A 248 -18.31 14.23 7.29
CA ARG A 248 -17.90 15.60 6.92
C ARG A 248 -18.77 16.65 7.60
N SER A 249 -20.05 16.35 7.76
CA SER A 249 -21.04 17.23 8.41
C SER A 249 -21.00 17.21 9.94
N GLY A 250 -20.11 16.40 10.55
CA GLY A 250 -19.92 16.35 12.01
C GLY A 250 -20.76 15.31 12.74
N ALA A 251 -21.33 14.32 12.06
CA ALA A 251 -21.95 13.17 12.70
C ALA A 251 -20.96 12.41 13.58
N ALA A 252 -21.45 11.68 14.59
CA ALA A 252 -20.60 10.89 15.48
C ALA A 252 -19.78 9.86 14.68
N PRO A 253 -18.45 9.95 14.66
CA PRO A 253 -17.61 9.11 13.78
C PRO A 253 -17.84 7.59 13.97
N SER A 254 -18.15 7.16 15.20
CA SER A 254 -18.41 5.75 15.49
C SER A 254 -19.73 5.23 14.89
N GLU A 255 -20.73 6.07 14.69
CA GLU A 255 -22.02 5.70 14.08
C GLU A 255 -21.86 5.63 12.56
N ALA A 256 -21.20 6.62 11.97
CA ALA A 256 -20.88 6.62 10.55
C ALA A 256 -19.98 5.43 10.18
N LEU A 257 -18.96 5.11 11.00
CA LEU A 257 -18.10 3.97 10.76
C LEU A 257 -18.85 2.63 10.86
N ALA A 258 -19.81 2.50 11.78
CA ALA A 258 -20.68 1.33 11.87
C ALA A 258 -21.59 1.19 10.63
N ALA A 259 -22.09 2.29 10.09
CA ALA A 259 -22.88 2.29 8.87
C ALA A 259 -22.02 1.90 7.64
N VAL A 260 -20.79 2.42 7.54
CA VAL A 260 -19.81 1.98 6.51
C VAL A 260 -19.56 0.48 6.62
N ALA A 261 -19.30 -0.05 7.84
CA ALA A 261 -19.09 -1.48 8.06
C ALA A 261 -20.28 -2.30 7.53
N ALA A 262 -21.51 -1.88 7.84
CA ALA A 262 -22.73 -2.57 7.37
C ALA A 262 -22.87 -2.55 5.83
N ARG A 263 -22.46 -1.45 5.17
CA ARG A 263 -22.43 -1.37 3.70
C ARG A 263 -21.41 -2.32 3.11
N LEU A 264 -20.20 -2.37 3.68
CA LEU A 264 -19.14 -3.30 3.24
C LEU A 264 -19.55 -4.76 3.44
N ASP A 265 -20.23 -5.08 4.55
CA ASP A 265 -20.74 -6.42 4.84
C ASP A 265 -21.86 -6.86 3.87
N ALA A 266 -22.60 -5.91 3.32
CA ALA A 266 -23.68 -6.17 2.36
C ALA A 266 -23.17 -6.35 0.91
N ASP A 267 -21.93 -5.98 0.62
CA ASP A 267 -21.37 -6.05 -0.73
C ASP A 267 -20.66 -7.40 -0.97
N PRO A 268 -21.19 -8.27 -1.86
CA PRO A 268 -20.63 -9.60 -2.07
C PRO A 268 -19.25 -9.60 -2.75
N GLN A 269 -18.78 -8.48 -3.28
CA GLN A 269 -17.45 -8.36 -3.89
C GLN A 269 -16.38 -8.07 -2.82
N ILE A 270 -16.77 -7.60 -1.66
CA ILE A 270 -15.88 -7.23 -0.57
C ILE A 270 -15.57 -8.45 0.31
N GLY A 271 -14.38 -9.02 0.14
CA GLY A 271 -13.88 -10.05 1.03
C GLY A 271 -13.49 -9.49 2.42
N ARG A 272 -13.41 -10.38 3.42
CA ARG A 272 -13.15 -10.01 4.83
C ARG A 272 -11.89 -9.14 5.00
N GLY A 273 -10.79 -9.48 4.35
CA GLY A 273 -9.53 -8.72 4.47
C GLY A 273 -9.65 -7.32 3.88
N LEU A 274 -10.24 -7.20 2.70
CA LEU A 274 -10.48 -5.90 2.06
C LEU A 274 -11.47 -5.04 2.86
N ARG A 275 -12.51 -5.65 3.41
CA ARG A 275 -13.49 -4.99 4.29
C ARG A 275 -12.80 -4.31 5.48
N ASP A 276 -11.94 -5.03 6.19
CA ASP A 276 -11.24 -4.48 7.36
C ASP A 276 -10.17 -3.45 6.95
N TYR A 277 -9.50 -3.64 5.82
CA TYR A 277 -8.59 -2.66 5.24
C TYR A 277 -9.30 -1.32 4.94
N LEU A 278 -10.43 -1.37 4.23
CA LEU A 278 -11.22 -0.18 3.88
C LEU A 278 -11.78 0.51 5.13
N LEU A 279 -12.30 -0.28 6.07
CA LEU A 279 -12.82 0.26 7.33
C LEU A 279 -11.73 0.95 8.14
N TYR A 280 -10.50 0.39 8.14
CA TYR A 280 -9.35 1.02 8.81
C TYR A 280 -8.98 2.34 8.15
N GLY A 281 -8.94 2.41 6.82
CA GLY A 281 -8.69 3.65 6.06
C GLY A 281 -9.73 4.72 6.38
N CYS A 282 -11.02 4.36 6.41
CA CYS A 282 -12.09 5.28 6.84
C CYS A 282 -11.88 5.79 8.27
N MET A 283 -11.54 4.89 9.19
CA MET A 283 -11.27 5.26 10.58
C MET A 283 -10.12 6.27 10.68
N GLU A 284 -9.00 6.02 10.00
CA GLU A 284 -7.85 6.95 9.99
C GLU A 284 -8.25 8.34 9.48
N GLY A 285 -9.02 8.42 8.40
CA GLY A 285 -9.53 9.68 7.87
C GLY A 285 -10.49 10.40 8.83
N MET A 286 -11.39 9.66 9.45
CA MET A 286 -12.38 10.20 10.39
C MET A 286 -11.77 10.64 11.73
N CYS A 287 -10.81 9.87 12.24
CA CYS A 287 -10.18 10.14 13.53
C CYS A 287 -9.15 11.27 13.50
N ALA A 288 -8.80 11.78 12.34
CA ALA A 288 -7.96 12.98 12.25
C ALA A 288 -8.56 14.18 13.00
N ASN A 289 -9.88 14.21 13.19
CA ASN A 289 -10.63 15.35 13.70
C ASN A 289 -11.25 15.19 15.11
N GLY A 290 -11.04 14.07 15.84
CA GLY A 290 -11.62 13.91 17.17
C GLY A 290 -11.29 12.63 17.92
N ALA A 291 -11.52 12.62 19.24
CA ALA A 291 -11.38 11.43 20.06
C ALA A 291 -12.56 10.48 19.85
N VAL A 292 -12.29 9.29 19.32
CA VAL A 292 -13.30 8.23 19.18
C VAL A 292 -13.01 7.11 20.17
N PRO A 293 -14.02 6.50 20.80
CA PRO A 293 -13.83 5.40 21.74
C PRO A 293 -13.21 4.19 21.05
N ALA A 294 -11.92 3.92 21.33
CA ALA A 294 -11.14 2.87 20.67
C ALA A 294 -11.79 1.50 20.73
N GLU A 295 -12.38 1.13 21.90
CA GLU A 295 -13.02 -0.16 22.06
C GLU A 295 -14.28 -0.34 21.18
N ARG A 296 -15.06 0.73 21.03
CA ARG A 296 -16.25 0.70 20.17
C ARG A 296 -15.84 0.52 18.69
N MET A 297 -14.79 1.21 18.27
CA MET A 297 -14.28 1.06 16.91
C MET A 297 -13.61 -0.29 16.68
N ALA A 298 -12.77 -0.74 17.62
CA ALA A 298 -12.11 -2.04 17.53
C ALA A 298 -13.13 -3.20 17.39
N GLY A 299 -14.31 -3.07 18.01
CA GLY A 299 -15.39 -4.03 17.90
C GLY A 299 -16.05 -4.15 16.53
N LEU A 300 -15.77 -3.23 15.60
CA LEU A 300 -16.30 -3.26 14.23
C LEU A 300 -15.44 -4.13 13.29
N PHE A 301 -14.21 -4.46 13.67
CA PHE A 301 -13.29 -5.24 12.82
C PHE A 301 -13.50 -6.76 13.02
N LEU A 302 -13.47 -7.48 11.92
CA LEU A 302 -13.60 -8.94 11.90
C LEU A 302 -12.27 -9.64 12.21
N ASP A 303 -11.15 -8.99 11.85
CA ASP A 303 -9.82 -9.49 12.11
C ASP A 303 -9.28 -8.95 13.44
N PRO A 304 -8.88 -9.83 14.38
CA PRO A 304 -8.31 -9.42 15.66
C PRO A 304 -7.07 -8.54 15.56
N ALA A 305 -6.26 -8.68 14.49
CA ALA A 305 -5.07 -7.86 14.29
C ALA A 305 -5.46 -6.41 14.01
N TYR A 306 -6.47 -6.16 13.17
CA TYR A 306 -6.99 -4.81 12.95
C TYR A 306 -7.60 -4.23 14.23
N ALA A 307 -8.38 -5.00 14.97
CA ALA A 307 -8.91 -4.56 16.26
C ALA A 307 -7.81 -4.16 17.25
N ALA A 308 -6.73 -4.96 17.33
CA ALA A 308 -5.56 -4.64 18.15
C ALA A 308 -4.86 -3.36 17.64
N ARG A 309 -4.69 -3.22 16.33
CA ARG A 309 -4.07 -2.03 15.71
C ARG A 309 -4.85 -0.74 16.02
N VAL A 310 -6.17 -0.80 16.01
CA VAL A 310 -7.03 0.34 16.41
C VAL A 310 -6.77 0.77 17.84
N ARG A 311 -6.63 -0.18 18.78
CA ARG A 311 -6.30 0.12 20.19
C ARG A 311 -4.91 0.71 20.33
N GLU A 312 -3.90 0.14 19.66
CA GLU A 312 -2.54 0.69 19.60
C GLU A 312 -2.56 2.13 19.11
N ARG A 313 -3.27 2.39 18.00
CA ARG A 313 -3.34 3.71 17.37
C ARG A 313 -4.01 4.75 18.27
N ALA A 314 -5.04 4.37 18.99
CA ALA A 314 -5.70 5.23 19.96
C ALA A 314 -4.79 5.58 21.16
N ALA A 315 -3.95 4.64 21.60
CA ALA A 315 -2.99 4.87 22.69
C ALA A 315 -1.80 5.76 22.25
N GLU A 316 -1.41 5.70 20.97
CA GLU A 316 -0.32 6.53 20.41
C GLU A 316 -0.70 8.00 20.24
N ARG A 317 -1.99 8.32 20.12
CA ARG A 317 -2.44 9.70 20.03
C ARG A 317 -2.40 10.32 21.43
N PRO A 318 -1.49 11.28 21.71
CA PRO A 318 -1.67 12.13 22.87
C PRO A 318 -3.07 12.76 22.72
N ALA A 319 -3.82 12.80 23.83
CA ALA A 319 -5.06 13.57 23.85
C ALA A 319 -4.73 14.94 23.21
N PHE A 320 -5.35 15.27 22.08
CA PHE A 320 -5.13 16.54 21.42
C PHE A 320 -5.49 17.61 22.43
N SER A 321 -4.51 18.13 23.15
CA SER A 321 -4.65 19.45 23.73
C SER A 321 -4.92 20.34 22.52
N THR A 322 -5.97 21.09 22.58
CA THR A 322 -6.29 22.15 21.63
C THR A 322 -5.10 23.13 21.64
N VAL A 323 -4.06 22.78 20.89
CA VAL A 323 -3.04 23.75 20.50
C VAL A 323 -3.77 24.61 19.46
N PRO A 324 -4.07 25.86 19.78
CA PRO A 324 -4.71 26.73 18.79
C PRO A 324 -3.79 26.74 17.57
N LEU A 325 -4.38 26.52 16.40
CA LEU A 325 -3.73 26.60 15.07
C LEU A 325 -3.27 28.04 14.74
N SER A 326 -2.86 28.82 15.74
CA SER A 326 -2.30 30.17 15.57
C SER A 326 -0.86 30.17 15.03
N GLY A 327 -0.29 29.00 14.73
CA GLY A 327 0.98 28.81 14.04
C GLY A 327 0.81 28.15 12.68
N VAL A 328 -0.20 28.53 11.90
CA VAL A 328 -0.33 28.08 10.51
C VAL A 328 0.87 28.57 9.73
N LEU A 329 1.68 27.66 9.24
CA LEU A 329 2.70 27.91 8.24
C LEU A 329 2.10 28.78 7.13
N ARG A 330 2.48 30.04 7.07
CA ARG A 330 2.08 30.92 5.97
C ARG A 330 3.00 30.64 4.80
N CYS A 331 2.42 30.10 3.74
CA CYS A 331 3.07 30.12 2.45
C CYS A 331 2.96 31.53 1.85
N ASP A 332 4.08 32.12 1.45
CA ASP A 332 4.03 33.31 0.60
C ASP A 332 3.48 32.98 -0.81
N ALA A 333 3.23 34.00 -1.62
CA ALA A 333 2.74 33.84 -2.98
C ALA A 333 3.71 33.08 -3.93
N ALA A 334 4.92 32.77 -3.45
CA ALA A 334 5.93 31.98 -4.14
C ALA A 334 6.07 30.55 -3.57
N GLY A 335 5.18 30.14 -2.63
CA GLY A 335 5.17 28.79 -2.03
C GLY A 335 6.28 28.55 -1.01
N ARG A 336 6.90 29.58 -0.44
CA ARG A 336 7.92 29.45 0.61
C ARG A 336 7.25 29.47 1.97
N ILE A 337 7.68 28.57 2.84
CA ILE A 337 7.19 28.40 4.21
C ILE A 337 8.08 29.25 5.14
N ASP A 338 7.48 30.19 5.87
CA ASP A 338 8.12 30.92 6.97
C ASP A 338 7.97 30.16 8.28
#